data_05d5489354c98cb6024e213a12acd7e3
#
_entry.id   05d5489354c98cb6024e213a12acd7e3
#
_cell.length_a   1.000
_cell.length_b   1.000
_cell.length_c   1.000
_cell.angle_alpha   90.00
_cell.angle_beta   90.00
_cell.angle_gamma   90.00
#
_symmetry.space_group_name_H-M   'P 1'
#
loop_
_entity.id
_entity.type
_entity.pdbx_description
1 polymer ?
#
loop_
_entity_poly.entity_id
_entity_poly.type
_entity_poly.pdbx_seq_one_letter_code
_entity_poly.pdbx_strand_id
1 'polypeptide(L)'
;MIGENMNIIKNTMVIAALCFAFYSADTFSKEYKIVLIHGFQPQQLISDGDVSESGQNYWNGYWDNLSDARIDWPSYERIEEKIATDYIWPKLKAFSESDFCSPGCIFVTHSTGDLVARYIIENQETWLENAGLAPLNIVATFDIAGAGGGSELADLAVSVAQGTESWTFIIESALEAWLGGQLSDEMGVLHDLKVNNARQLAPLPDARIPRLRFVADASDFLGVTSPFIQGHDDGVVGSHSSCGGNRQGHYGSCSSQVDFNGKVSNQGNAVSGFMPYHYPMLMSKDYAHLSVLEQQHKGKVTAASNHENLLSGEGVHFDTYTQTTGWWLWKSNYLYVENSNEDSMSTLIYDAIPN
;
A
#
# COMPACT_ATOMS: atom_id res chain seq x y z
N MET A 1 13.14 -93.98 -14.79
CA MET A 1 12.78 -93.62 -13.40
C MET A 1 13.28 -92.18 -13.26
N ILE A 2 12.44 -91.35 -13.48
CA ILE A 2 12.03 -90.07 -13.04
C ILE A 2 13.11 -89.30 -12.32
N GLY A 3 13.64 -88.27 -12.97
CA GLY A 3 14.50 -87.24 -12.41
C GLY A 3 13.83 -85.91 -12.55
N GLU A 4 13.50 -85.27 -11.45
CA GLU A 4 12.86 -83.92 -11.39
C GLU A 4 13.91 -82.85 -11.58
N ASN A 5 13.61 -81.96 -12.57
CA ASN A 5 14.31 -80.73 -12.79
C ASN A 5 13.77 -79.64 -11.83
N MET A 6 14.60 -79.11 -10.97
CA MET A 6 14.28 -77.97 -10.14
C MET A 6 14.86 -76.68 -10.75
N ASN A 7 13.96 -75.87 -11.34
CA ASN A 7 14.29 -74.57 -11.88
C ASN A 7 14.37 -73.54 -10.75
N ILE A 8 15.54 -73.00 -10.53
CA ILE A 8 15.80 -71.88 -9.59
C ILE A 8 15.55 -70.57 -10.38
N ILE A 9 14.44 -69.96 -10.07
CA ILE A 9 14.11 -68.57 -10.53
C ILE A 9 14.93 -67.59 -9.66
N LYS A 10 15.90 -66.92 -10.28
CA LYS A 10 16.62 -65.80 -9.66
C LYS A 10 15.75 -64.56 -9.76
N ASN A 11 15.16 -64.13 -8.65
CA ASN A 11 14.53 -62.84 -8.52
C ASN A 11 15.59 -61.75 -8.48
N THR A 12 15.73 -61.01 -9.52
CA THR A 12 16.55 -59.78 -9.55
C THR A 12 15.66 -58.62 -9.07
N MET A 13 15.88 -58.20 -7.86
CA MET A 13 15.25 -57.03 -7.27
C MET A 13 15.92 -55.76 -7.84
N VAL A 14 15.22 -55.07 -8.74
CA VAL A 14 15.66 -53.77 -9.25
C VAL A 14 15.21 -52.72 -8.22
N ILE A 15 16.15 -52.20 -7.43
CA ILE A 15 15.94 -51.06 -6.53
C ILE A 15 16.03 -49.81 -7.40
N ALA A 16 14.86 -49.23 -7.77
CA ALA A 16 14.77 -47.92 -8.38
C ALA A 16 15.01 -46.86 -7.27
N ALA A 17 16.21 -46.28 -7.24
CA ALA A 17 16.50 -45.12 -6.42
C ALA A 17 15.79 -43.91 -7.04
N LEU A 18 14.69 -43.51 -6.41
CA LEU A 18 14.03 -42.23 -6.67
C LEU A 18 14.88 -41.12 -6.05
N CYS A 19 15.72 -40.49 -6.87
CA CYS A 19 16.33 -39.20 -6.51
C CYS A 19 15.22 -38.13 -6.48
N PHE A 20 14.68 -37.87 -5.30
CA PHE A 20 13.95 -36.63 -5.07
C PHE A 20 14.98 -35.49 -5.11
N ALA A 21 15.06 -34.82 -6.25
CA ALA A 21 15.66 -33.49 -6.31
C ALA A 21 14.76 -32.58 -5.47
N PHE A 22 15.18 -32.30 -4.23
CA PHE A 22 14.65 -31.17 -3.49
C PHE A 22 15.09 -29.92 -4.27
N TYR A 23 14.21 -29.38 -5.08
CA TYR A 23 14.33 -28.00 -5.48
C TYR A 23 14.12 -27.20 -4.19
N SER A 24 15.22 -26.82 -3.53
CA SER A 24 15.20 -25.67 -2.65
C SER A 24 14.80 -24.51 -3.56
N ALA A 25 13.58 -24.02 -3.42
CA ALA A 25 13.26 -22.69 -3.86
C ALA A 25 14.21 -21.81 -3.00
N ASP A 26 15.29 -21.35 -3.58
CA ASP A 26 16.06 -20.26 -3.00
C ASP A 26 15.06 -19.10 -2.92
N THR A 27 14.52 -18.87 -1.74
CA THR A 27 13.84 -17.61 -1.43
C THR A 27 14.95 -16.56 -1.47
N PHE A 28 15.11 -15.93 -2.63
CA PHE A 28 15.94 -14.75 -2.72
C PHE A 28 15.37 -13.73 -1.74
N SER A 29 16.06 -13.53 -0.64
CA SER A 29 15.74 -12.44 0.27
C SER A 29 16.06 -11.15 -0.47
N LYS A 30 15.12 -10.20 -0.47
CA LYS A 30 15.36 -8.88 -1.03
C LYS A 30 16.61 -8.27 -0.35
N GLU A 31 17.39 -7.49 -1.12
CA GLU A 31 18.55 -6.79 -0.56
C GLU A 31 18.12 -5.80 0.51
N TYR A 32 17.00 -5.09 0.26
CA TYR A 32 16.42 -4.13 1.18
C TYR A 32 15.54 -4.78 2.23
N LYS A 33 15.51 -4.16 3.42
CA LYS A 33 14.58 -4.53 4.48
C LYS A 33 13.19 -3.95 4.22
N ILE A 34 12.17 -4.79 4.24
CA ILE A 34 10.79 -4.38 4.03
C ILE A 34 10.13 -4.16 5.38
N VAL A 35 9.65 -2.93 5.63
CA VAL A 35 8.94 -2.55 6.84
C VAL A 35 7.52 -2.16 6.50
N LEU A 36 6.53 -2.85 7.08
CA LEU A 36 5.13 -2.58 6.86
C LEU A 36 4.60 -1.53 7.84
N ILE A 37 3.78 -0.60 7.33
CA ILE A 37 3.08 0.42 8.12
C ILE A 37 1.61 0.39 7.72
N HIS A 38 0.76 -0.15 8.58
CA HIS A 38 -0.66 -0.35 8.29
C HIS A 38 -1.46 0.95 8.26
N GLY A 39 -2.68 0.88 7.72
CA GLY A 39 -3.63 1.97 7.67
C GLY A 39 -4.52 2.08 8.93
N PHE A 40 -5.52 2.93 8.83
CA PHE A 40 -6.53 3.11 9.85
C PHE A 40 -7.33 1.82 10.08
N GLN A 41 -7.58 1.48 11.36
CA GLN A 41 -8.33 0.31 11.82
C GLN A 41 -9.54 0.78 12.61
N PRO A 42 -10.74 0.83 12.00
CA PRO A 42 -11.94 1.37 12.62
C PRO A 42 -12.31 0.71 13.96
N GLN A 43 -12.10 -0.60 14.09
CA GLN A 43 -12.44 -1.37 15.28
C GLN A 43 -11.71 -0.88 16.53
N GLN A 44 -10.52 -0.30 16.35
CA GLN A 44 -9.73 0.26 17.44
C GLN A 44 -10.31 1.55 18.03
N LEU A 45 -11.24 2.23 17.33
CA LEU A 45 -11.99 3.35 17.92
C LEU A 45 -13.08 2.90 18.90
N ILE A 46 -13.44 1.60 18.89
CA ILE A 46 -14.54 1.05 19.67
C ILE A 46 -14.01 0.22 20.84
N SER A 47 -12.87 -0.43 20.67
CA SER A 47 -12.29 -1.32 21.68
C SER A 47 -10.76 -1.29 21.64
N ASP A 48 -10.14 -1.15 22.79
CA ASP A 48 -8.70 -1.25 22.97
C ASP A 48 -8.27 -2.71 22.79
N GLY A 49 -7.72 -3.03 21.62
CA GLY A 49 -7.13 -4.35 21.33
C GLY A 49 -5.60 -4.33 21.47
N ASP A 50 -4.99 -5.51 21.39
CA ASP A 50 -3.54 -5.60 21.23
C ASP A 50 -3.12 -4.99 19.88
N VAL A 51 -2.32 -3.93 19.92
CA VAL A 51 -1.90 -3.16 18.75
C VAL A 51 -1.05 -4.00 17.80
N SER A 52 -0.18 -4.87 18.33
CA SER A 52 0.68 -5.72 17.52
C SER A 52 -0.11 -6.85 16.83
N GLU A 53 -1.06 -7.45 17.54
CA GLU A 53 -1.96 -8.46 16.97
C GLU A 53 -2.84 -7.83 15.87
N SER A 54 -3.38 -6.66 16.14
CA SER A 54 -4.18 -5.90 15.17
C SER A 54 -3.39 -5.56 13.91
N GLY A 55 -2.13 -5.10 14.05
CA GLY A 55 -1.23 -4.83 12.94
C GLY A 55 -0.88 -6.08 12.13
N GLN A 56 -0.67 -7.22 12.79
CA GLN A 56 -0.44 -8.49 12.12
C GLN A 56 -1.68 -8.92 11.31
N ASN A 57 -2.86 -8.85 11.91
CA ASN A 57 -4.12 -9.22 11.26
C ASN A 57 -4.45 -8.30 10.07
N TYR A 58 -4.06 -7.03 10.13
CA TYR A 58 -4.27 -6.06 9.06
C TYR A 58 -3.61 -6.51 7.74
N TRP A 59 -2.37 -6.98 7.80
CA TRP A 59 -1.60 -7.40 6.62
C TRP A 59 -1.91 -8.84 6.17
N ASN A 60 -2.65 -9.57 6.97
CA ASN A 60 -3.31 -10.85 6.71
C ASN A 60 -2.53 -11.84 5.85
N GLY A 61 -1.39 -12.28 6.37
CA GLY A 61 -0.67 -13.46 5.90
C GLY A 61 0.16 -13.28 4.64
N TYR A 62 -0.22 -12.46 3.67
CA TYR A 62 0.57 -12.31 2.45
C TYR A 62 1.75 -11.34 2.65
N TRP A 63 1.46 -10.08 2.90
CA TRP A 63 2.50 -9.06 3.12
C TRP A 63 3.33 -9.33 4.37
N ASP A 64 2.72 -9.83 5.43
CA ASP A 64 3.44 -10.18 6.67
C ASP A 64 4.53 -11.22 6.42
N ASN A 65 4.31 -12.17 5.51
CA ASN A 65 5.31 -13.17 5.11
C ASN A 65 6.41 -12.65 4.18
N LEU A 66 6.22 -11.46 3.59
CA LEU A 66 7.17 -10.82 2.68
C LEU A 66 7.93 -9.67 3.34
N SER A 67 7.71 -9.43 4.63
CA SER A 67 8.31 -8.33 5.36
C SER A 67 9.33 -8.79 6.38
N ASP A 68 10.26 -7.88 6.70
CA ASP A 68 11.25 -8.09 7.76
C ASP A 68 10.79 -7.52 9.10
N ALA A 69 9.91 -6.49 9.08
CA ALA A 69 9.40 -5.85 10.29
C ALA A 69 8.10 -5.10 10.04
N ARG A 70 7.44 -4.68 11.14
CA ARG A 70 6.27 -3.80 11.13
C ARG A 70 6.42 -2.67 12.15
N ILE A 71 5.80 -1.54 11.82
CA ILE A 71 5.52 -0.45 12.75
C ILE A 71 4.00 -0.44 12.96
N ASP A 72 3.57 -1.01 14.08
CA ASP A 72 2.16 -1.10 14.46
C ASP A 72 1.81 0.07 15.38
N TRP A 73 0.62 0.66 15.20
CA TRP A 73 0.17 1.85 15.92
C TRP A 73 -1.35 1.85 16.11
N PRO A 74 -1.89 2.45 17.19
CA PRO A 74 -3.32 2.45 17.46
C PRO A 74 -4.04 3.58 16.74
N SER A 75 -5.21 3.30 16.17
CA SER A 75 -6.02 4.28 15.45
C SER A 75 -6.74 5.29 16.36
N TYR A 76 -6.87 5.01 17.64
CA TYR A 76 -7.48 5.91 18.62
C TYR A 76 -6.55 7.03 19.13
N GLU A 77 -5.28 7.00 18.76
CA GLU A 77 -4.30 8.01 19.13
C GLU A 77 -3.99 8.97 17.97
N ARG A 78 -3.30 10.08 18.25
CA ARG A 78 -2.86 11.08 17.28
C ARG A 78 -1.41 10.82 16.87
N ILE A 79 -1.08 11.14 15.59
CA ILE A 79 0.25 10.87 15.03
C ILE A 79 1.32 11.66 15.78
N GLU A 80 1.14 12.98 15.97
CA GLU A 80 2.12 13.85 16.64
C GLU A 80 2.22 13.63 18.17
N GLU A 81 1.33 12.81 18.73
CA GLU A 81 1.26 12.53 20.15
C GLU A 81 1.79 11.13 20.45
N LYS A 82 0.94 10.25 20.98
CA LYS A 82 1.38 8.92 21.44
C LYS A 82 1.76 7.97 20.32
N ILE A 83 1.21 8.11 19.11
CA ILE A 83 1.69 7.29 17.99
C ILE A 83 3.18 7.54 17.78
N ALA A 84 3.62 8.80 17.75
CA ALA A 84 5.04 9.13 17.60
C ALA A 84 5.89 8.65 18.77
N THR A 85 5.47 8.92 20.01
CA THR A 85 6.29 8.71 21.20
C THR A 85 6.30 7.28 21.70
N ASP A 86 5.15 6.61 21.70
CA ASP A 86 4.98 5.33 22.37
C ASP A 86 5.07 4.13 21.41
N TYR A 87 4.80 4.33 20.10
CA TYR A 87 4.77 3.27 19.11
C TYR A 87 5.86 3.41 18.05
N ILE A 88 6.03 4.60 17.46
CA ILE A 88 7.05 4.80 16.40
C ILE A 88 8.45 4.89 17.01
N TRP A 89 8.67 5.78 17.96
CA TRP A 89 9.99 6.04 18.52
C TRP A 89 10.72 4.78 19.04
N PRO A 90 10.09 3.88 19.82
CA PRO A 90 10.76 2.66 20.27
C PRO A 90 11.21 1.75 19.11
N LYS A 91 10.46 1.71 18.00
CA LYS A 91 10.82 0.94 16.81
C LYS A 91 11.98 1.54 16.05
N LEU A 92 11.96 2.86 15.80
CA LEU A 92 13.07 3.55 15.15
C LEU A 92 14.37 3.42 15.92
N LYS A 93 14.29 3.56 17.25
CA LYS A 93 15.41 3.35 18.15
C LYS A 93 15.98 1.94 18.01
N ALA A 94 15.16 0.92 18.09
CA ALA A 94 15.59 -0.48 17.95
C ALA A 94 16.20 -0.76 16.57
N PHE A 95 15.65 -0.19 15.50
CA PHE A 95 16.20 -0.33 14.15
C PHE A 95 17.57 0.33 14.02
N SER A 96 17.77 1.51 14.60
CA SER A 96 19.06 2.19 14.61
C SER A 96 20.10 1.45 15.45
N GLU A 97 19.74 1.02 16.67
CA GLU A 97 20.65 0.28 17.57
C GLU A 97 21.11 -1.07 17.00
N SER A 98 20.34 -1.68 16.11
CA SER A 98 20.65 -2.98 15.48
C SER A 98 21.18 -2.87 14.05
N ASP A 99 21.41 -1.66 13.54
CA ASP A 99 21.77 -1.43 12.13
C ASP A 99 20.78 -2.07 11.13
N PHE A 100 19.51 -2.22 11.52
CA PHE A 100 18.50 -2.95 10.77
C PHE A 100 18.33 -2.43 9.34
N CYS A 101 18.32 -1.10 9.16
CA CYS A 101 18.23 -0.46 7.86
C CYS A 101 19.60 -0.23 7.18
N SER A 102 20.68 -0.92 7.60
CA SER A 102 22.02 -0.72 6.99
C SER A 102 22.07 -1.03 5.50
N PRO A 103 21.41 -2.10 4.98
CA PRO A 103 21.32 -2.33 3.55
C PRO A 103 20.35 -1.35 2.85
N GLY A 104 19.51 -0.68 3.58
CA GLY A 104 18.39 0.15 3.15
C GLY A 104 17.05 -0.43 3.59
N CYS A 105 16.12 0.44 3.98
CA CYS A 105 14.74 0.07 4.27
C CYS A 105 13.80 0.62 3.21
N ILE A 106 12.86 -0.21 2.77
CA ILE A 106 11.68 0.22 2.00
C ILE A 106 10.48 0.14 2.94
N PHE A 107 9.78 1.26 3.13
CA PHE A 107 8.54 1.29 3.86
C PHE A 107 7.39 0.96 2.89
N VAL A 108 6.71 -0.16 3.13
CA VAL A 108 5.48 -0.50 2.41
C VAL A 108 4.30 -0.05 3.27
N THR A 109 3.54 0.89 2.76
CA THR A 109 2.44 1.51 3.50
C THR A 109 1.11 1.25 2.83
N HIS A 110 0.04 1.27 3.61
CA HIS A 110 -1.31 1.25 3.07
C HIS A 110 -2.14 2.35 3.74
N SER A 111 -2.98 3.05 2.93
CA SER A 111 -3.95 4.00 3.47
C SER A 111 -3.29 5.08 4.35
N THR A 112 -3.74 5.26 5.59
CA THR A 112 -3.20 6.19 6.58
C THR A 112 -1.72 5.90 6.94
N GLY A 113 -1.25 4.67 6.71
CA GLY A 113 0.17 4.32 6.89
C GLY A 113 1.12 5.18 6.06
N ASP A 114 0.70 5.66 4.89
CA ASP A 114 1.41 6.66 4.10
C ASP A 114 1.64 7.97 4.88
N LEU A 115 0.61 8.48 5.56
CA LEU A 115 0.73 9.69 6.38
C LEU A 115 1.68 9.47 7.57
N VAL A 116 1.58 8.31 8.23
CA VAL A 116 2.49 7.91 9.32
C VAL A 116 3.93 7.81 8.83
N ALA A 117 4.16 7.12 7.69
CA ALA A 117 5.49 7.00 7.10
C ALA A 117 6.08 8.36 6.72
N ARG A 118 5.26 9.24 6.16
CA ARG A 118 5.66 10.61 5.83
C ARG A 118 6.09 11.36 7.09
N TYR A 119 5.35 11.25 8.18
CA TYR A 119 5.72 11.87 9.46
C TYR A 119 7.01 11.29 10.05
N ILE A 120 7.22 9.96 9.93
CA ILE A 120 8.48 9.32 10.33
C ILE A 120 9.66 9.90 9.54
N ILE A 121 9.55 9.95 8.22
CA ILE A 121 10.62 10.42 7.33
C ILE A 121 11.04 11.85 7.65
N GLU A 122 10.07 12.72 7.98
CA GLU A 122 10.33 14.11 8.37
C GLU A 122 11.13 14.25 9.67
N ASN A 123 10.93 13.33 10.60
CA ASN A 123 11.36 13.54 11.98
C ASN A 123 12.48 12.58 12.43
N GLN A 124 12.63 11.42 11.78
CA GLN A 124 13.48 10.33 12.27
C GLN A 124 14.94 10.72 12.40
N GLU A 125 15.48 11.49 11.47
CA GLU A 125 16.86 11.95 11.50
C GLU A 125 17.12 12.78 12.75
N THR A 126 16.33 13.83 12.95
CA THR A 126 16.42 14.71 14.13
C THR A 126 16.23 13.94 15.43
N TRP A 127 15.26 13.02 15.51
CA TRP A 127 14.99 12.27 16.72
C TRP A 127 16.14 11.32 17.08
N LEU A 128 16.68 10.59 16.12
CA LEU A 128 17.76 9.64 16.32
C LEU A 128 19.07 10.36 16.64
N GLU A 129 19.41 11.42 15.92
CA GLU A 129 20.61 12.22 16.21
C GLU A 129 20.58 12.86 17.60
N ASN A 130 19.43 13.40 18.03
CA ASN A 130 19.26 13.93 19.38
C ASN A 130 19.43 12.87 20.47
N ALA A 131 19.19 11.59 20.14
CA ALA A 131 19.44 10.46 21.03
C ALA A 131 20.85 9.88 20.90
N GLY A 132 21.71 10.45 20.05
CA GLY A 132 23.07 9.93 19.79
C GLY A 132 23.08 8.67 18.94
N LEU A 133 22.04 8.44 18.15
CA LEU A 133 21.86 7.29 17.27
C LEU A 133 21.98 7.70 15.80
N ALA A 134 22.30 6.72 14.94
CA ALA A 134 22.38 6.95 13.50
C ALA A 134 20.97 7.04 12.89
N PRO A 135 20.71 7.97 11.96
CA PRO A 135 19.50 7.98 11.15
C PRO A 135 19.31 6.66 10.38
N LEU A 136 18.06 6.29 10.13
CA LEU A 136 17.75 5.11 9.32
C LEU A 136 17.97 5.40 7.83
N ASN A 137 18.59 4.46 7.13
CA ASN A 137 18.73 4.49 5.69
C ASN A 137 17.43 4.05 5.01
N ILE A 138 16.44 4.95 4.90
CA ILE A 138 15.19 4.70 4.19
C ILE A 138 15.39 5.07 2.73
N VAL A 139 15.27 4.11 1.81
CA VAL A 139 15.57 4.31 0.38
C VAL A 139 14.35 4.60 -0.48
N ALA A 140 13.15 4.24 -0.01
CA ALA A 140 11.86 4.56 -0.64
C ALA A 140 10.69 4.27 0.29
N THR A 141 9.51 4.81 -0.07
CA THR A 141 8.21 4.27 0.37
C THR A 141 7.43 3.73 -0.83
N PHE A 142 6.70 2.65 -0.61
CA PHE A 142 5.74 2.07 -1.56
C PHE A 142 4.35 2.26 -0.97
N ASP A 143 3.67 3.30 -1.43
CA ASP A 143 2.43 3.79 -0.81
C ASP A 143 1.21 3.24 -1.56
N ILE A 144 0.59 2.19 -1.00
CA ILE A 144 -0.54 1.48 -1.59
C ILE A 144 -1.84 2.13 -1.12
N ALA A 145 -2.66 2.62 -2.05
CA ALA A 145 -3.90 3.35 -1.77
C ALA A 145 -3.71 4.45 -0.70
N GLY A 146 -2.57 5.15 -0.77
CA GLY A 146 -2.04 6.00 0.30
C GLY A 146 -2.90 7.23 0.56
N ALA A 147 -3.10 7.54 1.83
CA ALA A 147 -3.88 8.68 2.31
C ALA A 147 -3.02 9.86 2.80
N GLY A 148 -1.81 10.04 2.27
CA GLY A 148 -0.90 11.12 2.67
C GLY A 148 -1.44 12.53 2.43
N GLY A 149 -2.44 12.68 1.55
CA GLY A 149 -3.19 13.92 1.35
C GLY A 149 -4.53 13.99 2.09
N GLY A 150 -4.80 13.04 2.98
CA GLY A 150 -6.04 12.94 3.75
C GLY A 150 -7.19 12.28 3.00
N SER A 151 -8.35 12.20 3.67
CA SER A 151 -9.60 11.67 3.14
C SER A 151 -10.78 12.55 3.54
N GLU A 152 -11.67 12.82 2.58
CA GLU A 152 -12.92 13.54 2.83
C GLU A 152 -13.85 12.80 3.79
N LEU A 153 -13.76 11.47 3.84
CA LEU A 153 -14.52 10.68 4.83
C LEU A 153 -14.07 10.98 6.26
N ALA A 154 -12.79 11.27 6.48
CA ALA A 154 -12.30 11.70 7.79
C ALA A 154 -12.80 13.12 8.13
N ASP A 155 -12.85 14.04 7.16
CA ASP A 155 -13.48 15.35 7.37
C ASP A 155 -14.95 15.19 7.76
N LEU A 156 -15.69 14.33 7.06
CA LEU A 156 -17.09 14.04 7.33
C LEU A 156 -17.31 13.43 8.71
N ALA A 157 -16.56 12.37 9.06
CA ALA A 157 -16.68 11.66 10.33
C ALA A 157 -16.42 12.59 11.52
N VAL A 158 -15.33 13.37 11.47
CA VAL A 158 -14.98 14.34 12.53
C VAL A 158 -16.03 15.45 12.60
N SER A 159 -16.54 15.96 11.48
CA SER A 159 -17.56 17.01 11.46
C SER A 159 -18.88 16.53 12.07
N VAL A 160 -19.27 15.29 11.82
CA VAL A 160 -20.47 14.68 12.40
C VAL A 160 -20.27 14.47 13.92
N ALA A 161 -19.15 13.92 14.36
CA ALA A 161 -18.84 13.72 15.76
C ALA A 161 -18.82 15.06 16.55
N GLN A 162 -18.36 16.14 15.92
CA GLN A 162 -18.36 17.49 16.50
C GLN A 162 -19.72 18.22 16.40
N GLY A 163 -20.72 17.61 15.76
CA GLY A 163 -22.05 18.23 15.58
C GLY A 163 -22.06 19.43 14.62
N THR A 164 -21.05 19.57 13.78
CA THR A 164 -20.96 20.63 12.76
C THR A 164 -21.65 20.25 11.45
N GLU A 165 -21.86 18.96 11.22
CA GLU A 165 -22.65 18.39 10.13
C GLU A 165 -23.89 17.68 10.68
N SER A 166 -24.98 17.75 9.92
CA SER A 166 -26.24 17.11 10.30
C SER A 166 -26.19 15.62 10.02
N TRP A 167 -26.51 14.80 11.01
CA TRP A 167 -26.67 13.37 10.86
C TRP A 167 -27.86 13.07 9.95
N THR A 168 -27.59 12.55 8.76
CA THR A 168 -28.61 12.09 7.81
C THR A 168 -28.44 10.60 7.55
N PHE A 169 -29.51 9.92 7.12
CA PHE A 169 -29.44 8.50 6.79
C PHE A 169 -28.36 8.15 5.76
N ILE A 170 -28.10 9.05 4.80
CA ILE A 170 -27.06 8.82 3.77
C ILE A 170 -25.67 8.92 4.38
N ILE A 171 -25.43 9.91 5.22
CA ILE A 171 -24.15 10.07 5.95
C ILE A 171 -23.94 8.92 6.90
N GLU A 172 -24.97 8.53 7.66
CA GLU A 172 -24.94 7.38 8.57
C GLU A 172 -24.53 6.11 7.81
N SER A 173 -25.19 5.81 6.71
CA SER A 173 -24.86 4.62 5.90
C SER A 173 -23.43 4.62 5.36
N ALA A 174 -22.90 5.78 4.97
CA ALA A 174 -21.53 5.88 4.48
C ALA A 174 -20.50 5.67 5.61
N LEU A 175 -20.71 6.33 6.75
CA LEU A 175 -19.82 6.22 7.90
C LEU A 175 -19.90 4.83 8.54
N GLU A 176 -21.10 4.23 8.64
CA GLU A 176 -21.29 2.87 9.13
C GLU A 176 -20.61 1.85 8.22
N ALA A 177 -20.71 2.01 6.90
CA ALA A 177 -20.03 1.13 5.95
C ALA A 177 -18.50 1.20 6.09
N TRP A 178 -17.95 2.39 6.28
CA TRP A 178 -16.50 2.60 6.41
C TRP A 178 -15.97 2.25 7.80
N LEU A 179 -16.64 2.71 8.86
CA LEU A 179 -16.17 2.55 10.24
C LEU A 179 -16.64 1.26 10.90
N GLY A 180 -17.62 0.56 10.29
CA GLY A 180 -18.14 -0.71 10.80
C GLY A 180 -18.98 -0.60 12.08
N GLY A 181 -19.41 0.62 12.47
CA GLY A 181 -20.18 0.83 13.70
C GLY A 181 -20.43 2.30 14.01
N GLN A 182 -20.90 2.55 15.24
CA GLN A 182 -21.19 3.90 15.70
C GLN A 182 -19.91 4.74 15.85
N LEU A 183 -20.01 6.03 15.55
CA LEU A 183 -18.95 6.99 15.80
C LEU A 183 -18.64 7.09 17.30
N SER A 184 -17.37 6.99 17.65
CA SER A 184 -16.86 7.31 18.97
C SER A 184 -16.63 8.82 19.09
N ASP A 185 -16.70 9.34 20.31
CA ASP A 185 -16.26 10.73 20.59
C ASP A 185 -14.72 10.86 20.43
N GLU A 186 -14.00 9.76 20.56
CA GLU A 186 -12.56 9.67 20.37
C GLU A 186 -12.25 9.32 18.92
N MET A 187 -11.90 10.33 18.13
CA MET A 187 -11.66 10.20 16.70
C MET A 187 -10.18 9.92 16.34
N GLY A 188 -9.28 9.96 17.32
CA GLY A 188 -7.86 9.61 17.16
C GLY A 188 -7.22 10.15 15.88
N VAL A 189 -6.63 9.25 15.11
CA VAL A 189 -5.94 9.55 13.85
C VAL A 189 -6.85 10.14 12.76
N LEU A 190 -8.19 10.02 12.87
CA LEU A 190 -9.10 10.64 11.90
C LEU A 190 -8.98 12.16 11.89
N HIS A 191 -8.62 12.79 13.02
CA HIS A 191 -8.29 14.22 13.04
C HIS A 191 -7.07 14.54 12.17
N ASP A 192 -6.06 13.69 12.18
CA ASP A 192 -4.84 13.86 11.38
C ASP A 192 -5.13 13.57 9.89
N LEU A 193 -6.06 12.65 9.62
CA LEU A 193 -6.44 12.22 8.29
C LEU A 193 -7.37 13.21 7.57
N LYS A 194 -7.88 14.25 8.24
CA LYS A 194 -8.60 15.34 7.55
C LYS A 194 -7.73 15.93 6.46
N VAL A 195 -8.32 16.22 5.29
CA VAL A 195 -7.60 16.64 4.09
C VAL A 195 -6.61 17.79 4.34
N ASN A 196 -7.02 18.81 5.11
CA ASN A 196 -6.15 19.93 5.42
C ASN A 196 -5.06 19.58 6.44
N ASN A 197 -5.40 18.78 7.46
CA ASN A 197 -4.48 18.40 8.52
C ASN A 197 -3.39 17.47 8.02
N ALA A 198 -3.76 16.45 7.24
CA ALA A 198 -2.81 15.51 6.65
C ALA A 198 -1.71 16.21 5.83
N ARG A 199 -2.08 17.26 5.09
CA ARG A 199 -1.13 18.01 4.29
C ARG A 199 -0.22 18.94 5.10
N GLN A 200 -0.60 19.24 6.34
CA GLN A 200 0.18 20.10 7.25
C GLN A 200 1.04 19.30 8.22
N LEU A 201 0.61 18.09 8.56
CA LEU A 201 1.22 17.26 9.60
C LEU A 201 2.70 16.97 9.33
N ALA A 202 3.08 16.76 8.09
CA ALA A 202 4.45 16.59 7.67
C ALA A 202 4.73 17.59 6.54
N PRO A 203 5.06 18.83 6.87
CA PRO A 203 5.45 19.84 5.89
C PRO A 203 6.72 19.37 5.17
N LEU A 204 6.92 19.84 4.01
CA LEU A 204 7.87 19.36 3.02
C LEU A 204 9.29 19.23 3.55
N PRO A 205 9.88 18.04 3.44
CA PRO A 205 11.20 17.77 3.96
C PRO A 205 12.30 18.15 2.98
N ASP A 206 13.47 18.30 3.54
CA ASP A 206 14.71 18.20 2.81
C ASP A 206 15.05 16.74 2.41
N ALA A 207 14.43 15.76 3.07
CA ALA A 207 14.63 14.35 2.76
C ALA A 207 14.09 13.99 1.38
N ARG A 208 14.98 13.53 0.49
CA ARG A 208 14.69 13.24 -0.91
C ARG A 208 14.25 11.81 -1.17
N ILE A 209 13.62 11.18 -0.17
CA ILE A 209 13.17 9.80 -0.25
C ILE A 209 12.00 9.69 -1.23
N PRO A 210 12.11 8.92 -2.31
CA PRO A 210 11.05 8.74 -3.28
C PRO A 210 9.87 7.99 -2.67
N ARG A 211 8.66 8.47 -2.97
CA ARG A 211 7.40 7.86 -2.55
C ARG A 211 6.67 7.37 -3.78
N LEU A 212 6.73 6.07 -4.01
CA LEU A 212 6.15 5.40 -5.16
C LEU A 212 4.71 5.03 -4.84
N ARG A 213 3.76 5.55 -5.63
CA ARG A 213 2.34 5.46 -5.33
C ARG A 213 1.62 4.48 -6.22
N PHE A 214 0.78 3.64 -5.60
CA PHE A 214 -0.01 2.59 -6.23
C PHE A 214 -1.49 2.82 -5.91
N VAL A 215 -2.30 3.16 -6.93
CA VAL A 215 -3.58 3.83 -6.76
C VAL A 215 -4.73 2.97 -7.29
N ALA A 216 -5.79 2.83 -6.51
CA ALA A 216 -7.02 2.13 -6.85
C ALA A 216 -8.17 3.10 -7.19
N ASP A 217 -9.19 2.64 -7.94
CA ASP A 217 -10.34 3.45 -8.41
C ASP A 217 -11.67 2.66 -8.41
N ALA A 218 -11.76 1.57 -7.65
CA ALA A 218 -13.02 0.87 -7.38
C ALA A 218 -13.44 1.07 -5.92
N SER A 219 -14.67 0.74 -5.56
CA SER A 219 -15.17 0.93 -4.19
C SER A 219 -15.51 -0.40 -3.52
N ASP A 220 -14.96 -0.63 -2.33
CA ASP A 220 -15.28 -1.78 -1.46
C ASP A 220 -16.71 -1.70 -0.87
N PHE A 221 -17.28 -0.52 -0.74
CA PHE A 221 -18.51 -0.25 0.00
C PHE A 221 -19.73 -0.10 -0.93
N LEU A 222 -19.76 -0.79 -2.06
CA LEU A 222 -20.83 -0.70 -3.05
C LEU A 222 -21.14 0.74 -3.50
N GLY A 223 -20.14 1.64 -3.38
CA GLY A 223 -20.24 3.03 -3.78
C GLY A 223 -21.02 3.95 -2.81
N VAL A 224 -21.37 3.50 -1.60
CA VAL A 224 -22.11 4.35 -0.63
C VAL A 224 -21.24 5.47 -0.05
N THR A 225 -19.92 5.32 -0.06
CA THR A 225 -18.93 6.31 0.41
C THR A 225 -18.54 7.32 -0.68
N SER A 226 -18.50 6.90 -1.95
CA SER A 226 -18.03 7.72 -3.08
C SER A 226 -18.79 9.03 -3.28
N PRO A 227 -20.11 9.21 -2.97
CA PRO A 227 -20.76 10.51 -3.05
C PRO A 227 -20.14 11.61 -2.16
N PHE A 228 -19.36 11.22 -1.15
CA PHE A 228 -18.67 12.15 -0.22
C PHE A 228 -17.22 12.39 -0.60
N ILE A 229 -16.68 11.69 -1.59
CA ILE A 229 -15.32 11.82 -2.10
C ILE A 229 -15.41 12.42 -3.50
N GLN A 230 -14.60 13.43 -3.79
CA GLN A 230 -14.69 14.11 -5.08
C GLN A 230 -13.83 13.44 -6.15
N GLY A 231 -14.46 13.12 -7.28
CA GLY A 231 -13.78 12.60 -8.47
C GLY A 231 -13.56 11.10 -8.44
N HIS A 232 -12.39 10.66 -8.84
CA HIS A 232 -11.98 9.26 -8.75
C HIS A 232 -11.58 8.92 -7.32
N ASP A 233 -12.00 7.76 -6.83
CA ASP A 233 -11.73 7.29 -5.46
C ASP A 233 -11.72 5.75 -5.41
N ASP A 234 -11.12 5.22 -4.37
CA ASP A 234 -11.06 3.78 -4.09
C ASP A 234 -12.12 3.31 -3.08
N GLY A 235 -13.08 4.16 -2.76
CA GLY A 235 -14.10 3.96 -1.73
C GLY A 235 -13.77 4.60 -0.38
N VAL A 236 -12.51 5.02 -0.14
CA VAL A 236 -12.03 5.65 1.10
C VAL A 236 -11.20 6.90 0.84
N VAL A 237 -10.34 6.87 -0.17
CA VAL A 237 -9.36 7.92 -0.46
C VAL A 237 -9.54 8.43 -1.88
N GLY A 238 -9.66 9.73 -2.03
CA GLY A 238 -9.75 10.37 -3.34
C GLY A 238 -8.41 10.42 -4.07
N SER A 239 -8.46 10.40 -5.41
CA SER A 239 -7.28 10.41 -6.28
C SER A 239 -6.32 11.57 -6.02
N HIS A 240 -6.84 12.74 -5.61
CA HIS A 240 -6.00 13.87 -5.22
C HIS A 240 -5.06 13.58 -4.05
N SER A 241 -5.39 12.60 -3.22
CA SER A 241 -4.59 12.13 -2.08
C SER A 241 -3.73 10.94 -2.49
N SER A 242 -4.34 9.88 -2.99
CA SER A 242 -3.63 8.64 -3.33
C SER A 242 -2.61 8.80 -4.46
N CYS A 243 -2.83 9.69 -5.44
CA CYS A 243 -1.81 10.07 -6.42
C CYS A 243 -0.70 10.99 -5.85
N GLY A 244 -0.84 11.49 -4.62
CA GLY A 244 0.14 12.41 -4.02
C GLY A 244 0.01 13.86 -4.43
N GLY A 245 -1.17 14.33 -4.81
CA GLY A 245 -1.42 15.74 -5.14
C GLY A 245 -1.22 16.66 -3.94
N ASN A 246 -0.55 17.81 -4.15
CA ASN A 246 -0.26 18.77 -3.07
C ASN A 246 -1.50 19.55 -2.59
N ARG A 247 -2.62 19.43 -3.28
CA ARG A 247 -3.91 20.06 -2.94
C ARG A 247 -5.09 19.29 -3.52
N GLN A 248 -6.28 19.50 -3.00
CA GLN A 248 -7.52 19.18 -3.69
C GLN A 248 -7.69 20.05 -4.94
N GLY A 249 -8.52 19.63 -5.89
CA GLY A 249 -8.91 20.42 -7.06
C GLY A 249 -8.64 19.74 -8.41
N HIS A 250 -7.83 18.68 -8.43
CA HIS A 250 -7.70 17.78 -9.57
C HIS A 250 -8.13 16.38 -9.11
N TYR A 251 -9.14 15.84 -9.73
CA TYR A 251 -9.85 14.64 -9.26
C TYR A 251 -9.88 13.52 -10.29
N GLY A 252 -9.04 13.63 -11.32
CA GLY A 252 -8.93 12.63 -12.37
C GLY A 252 -7.89 11.58 -12.07
N SER A 253 -7.38 10.96 -13.13
CA SER A 253 -6.28 9.97 -13.04
C SER A 253 -4.98 10.62 -12.53
N CYS A 254 -4.04 9.80 -12.08
CA CYS A 254 -2.69 10.27 -11.72
C CYS A 254 -1.84 10.63 -12.96
N SER A 255 -2.33 10.40 -14.16
CA SER A 255 -1.62 10.67 -15.42
C SER A 255 -2.45 11.55 -16.34
N SER A 256 -1.82 12.54 -16.97
CA SER A 256 -2.48 13.35 -18.02
C SER A 256 -2.70 12.60 -19.33
N GLN A 257 -2.09 11.43 -19.50
CA GLN A 257 -2.09 10.67 -20.76
C GLN A 257 -2.82 9.34 -20.67
N VAL A 258 -3.01 8.80 -19.46
CA VAL A 258 -3.61 7.48 -19.24
C VAL A 258 -4.67 7.57 -18.15
N ASP A 259 -5.85 7.00 -18.43
CA ASP A 259 -6.94 6.90 -17.48
C ASP A 259 -6.77 5.67 -16.57
N PHE A 260 -7.47 5.60 -15.43
CA PHE A 260 -7.47 4.45 -14.51
C PHE A 260 -7.81 3.12 -15.18
N ASN A 261 -8.59 3.13 -16.25
CA ASN A 261 -8.91 1.94 -17.04
C ASN A 261 -7.85 1.58 -18.09
N GLY A 262 -6.74 2.29 -18.11
CA GLY A 262 -5.65 2.12 -19.06
C GLY A 262 -5.84 2.83 -20.41
N LYS A 263 -6.97 3.49 -20.65
CA LYS A 263 -7.22 4.19 -21.91
C LYS A 263 -6.23 5.33 -22.11
N VAL A 264 -5.51 5.28 -23.23
CA VAL A 264 -4.57 6.34 -23.63
C VAL A 264 -5.36 7.48 -24.27
N SER A 265 -5.51 8.56 -23.56
CA SER A 265 -6.19 9.79 -24.01
C SER A 265 -5.82 10.95 -23.09
N ASN A 266 -6.02 12.19 -23.56
CA ASN A 266 -5.80 13.36 -22.72
C ASN A 266 -6.80 13.39 -21.54
N GLN A 267 -6.28 13.39 -20.31
CA GLN A 267 -7.05 13.45 -19.08
C GLN A 267 -7.07 14.90 -18.58
N GLY A 268 -8.13 15.63 -18.95
CA GLY A 268 -8.24 17.07 -18.69
C GLY A 268 -8.24 17.46 -17.20
N ASN A 269 -8.62 16.54 -16.30
CA ASN A 269 -8.71 16.76 -14.86
C ASN A 269 -7.72 15.87 -14.07
N ALA A 270 -6.66 15.39 -14.74
CA ALA A 270 -5.64 14.59 -14.08
C ALA A 270 -5.08 15.31 -12.85
N VAL A 271 -4.78 14.54 -11.82
CA VAL A 271 -4.07 15.06 -10.65
C VAL A 271 -2.70 15.58 -11.09
N SER A 272 -2.39 16.78 -10.66
CA SER A 272 -1.13 17.47 -10.99
C SER A 272 -0.62 18.25 -9.78
N GLY A 273 0.66 18.67 -9.82
CA GLY A 273 1.26 19.33 -8.69
C GLY A 273 1.42 18.35 -7.53
N PHE A 274 2.17 17.28 -7.76
CA PHE A 274 2.46 16.28 -6.73
C PHE A 274 3.28 16.88 -5.59
N MET A 275 3.09 16.36 -4.39
CA MET A 275 3.98 16.64 -3.28
C MET A 275 5.41 16.25 -3.67
N PRO A 276 6.45 16.93 -3.17
CA PRO A 276 7.83 16.61 -3.52
C PRO A 276 8.16 15.14 -3.30
N TYR A 277 8.85 14.54 -4.28
CA TYR A 277 9.27 13.14 -4.29
C TYR A 277 8.12 12.12 -4.31
N HIS A 278 6.88 12.54 -4.57
CA HIS A 278 5.77 11.64 -4.81
C HIS A 278 5.66 11.31 -6.30
N TYR A 279 5.70 10.03 -6.61
CA TYR A 279 5.73 9.48 -7.98
C TYR A 279 4.61 8.48 -8.16
N PRO A 280 3.47 8.85 -8.77
CA PRO A 280 2.44 7.89 -9.16
C PRO A 280 3.00 6.87 -10.14
N MET A 281 2.97 5.58 -9.79
CA MET A 281 3.50 4.50 -10.60
C MET A 281 2.38 3.72 -11.29
N LEU A 282 1.54 3.06 -10.53
CA LEU A 282 0.48 2.21 -11.05
C LEU A 282 -0.89 2.74 -10.66
N MET A 283 -1.87 2.45 -11.53
CA MET A 283 -3.28 2.77 -11.32
C MET A 283 -4.14 1.59 -11.74
N SER A 284 -5.29 1.38 -11.09
CA SER A 284 -6.27 0.42 -11.54
C SER A 284 -7.68 0.80 -11.11
N LYS A 285 -8.63 0.68 -12.03
CA LYS A 285 -10.06 0.76 -11.71
C LYS A 285 -10.64 -0.58 -11.23
N ASP A 286 -9.89 -1.66 -11.31
CA ASP A 286 -10.33 -3.01 -10.93
C ASP A 286 -10.04 -3.30 -9.45
N TYR A 287 -9.33 -2.40 -8.76
CA TYR A 287 -8.97 -2.51 -7.35
C TYR A 287 -9.63 -1.41 -6.52
N ALA A 288 -10.15 -1.79 -5.36
CA ALA A 288 -10.68 -0.90 -4.34
C ALA A 288 -9.68 -0.75 -3.18
N HIS A 289 -10.00 0.08 -2.19
CA HIS A 289 -9.11 0.41 -1.08
C HIS A 289 -8.52 -0.80 -0.36
N LEU A 290 -9.36 -1.80 -0.05
CA LEU A 290 -8.91 -3.01 0.65
C LEU A 290 -8.43 -4.10 -0.30
N SER A 291 -9.10 -4.29 -1.44
CA SER A 291 -8.77 -5.37 -2.37
C SER A 291 -7.38 -5.22 -3.01
N VAL A 292 -6.79 -4.02 -2.99
CA VAL A 292 -5.42 -3.77 -3.45
C VAL A 292 -4.35 -4.53 -2.64
N LEU A 293 -4.69 -4.97 -1.41
CA LEU A 293 -3.81 -5.78 -0.57
C LEU A 293 -4.03 -7.28 -0.74
N GLU A 294 -5.07 -7.71 -1.44
CA GLU A 294 -5.46 -9.11 -1.52
C GLU A 294 -4.67 -9.85 -2.61
N GLN A 295 -3.97 -10.92 -2.23
CA GLN A 295 -3.22 -11.76 -3.17
C GLN A 295 -4.12 -12.45 -4.20
N GLN A 296 -5.34 -12.79 -3.83
CA GLN A 296 -6.28 -13.47 -4.73
C GLN A 296 -6.99 -12.52 -5.69
N HIS A 297 -7.04 -11.22 -5.37
CA HIS A 297 -7.67 -10.24 -6.23
C HIS A 297 -6.76 -9.92 -7.41
N LYS A 298 -7.30 -10.02 -8.62
CA LYS A 298 -6.57 -9.80 -9.87
C LYS A 298 -7.37 -8.90 -10.78
N GLY A 299 -6.67 -8.02 -11.48
CA GLY A 299 -7.30 -7.06 -12.36
C GLY A 299 -6.32 -6.40 -13.32
N LYS A 300 -6.83 -5.56 -14.20
CA LYS A 300 -5.98 -4.80 -15.11
C LYS A 300 -5.36 -3.63 -14.38
N VAL A 301 -4.05 -3.55 -14.46
CA VAL A 301 -3.24 -2.45 -13.92
C VAL A 301 -2.61 -1.68 -15.07
N THR A 302 -2.57 -0.36 -14.96
CA THR A 302 -1.92 0.53 -15.92
C THR A 302 -0.83 1.35 -15.22
N ALA A 303 0.13 1.85 -15.99
CA ALA A 303 1.20 2.68 -15.47
C ALA A 303 0.86 4.17 -15.63
N ALA A 304 0.92 4.93 -14.54
CA ALA A 304 1.02 6.39 -14.59
C ALA A 304 2.46 6.80 -14.96
N SER A 305 3.45 6.17 -14.34
CA SER A 305 4.86 6.07 -14.73
C SER A 305 5.30 4.62 -14.57
N ASN A 306 6.13 4.11 -15.43
CA ASN A 306 6.61 2.72 -15.37
C ASN A 306 8.05 2.58 -14.88
N HIS A 307 8.72 3.68 -14.54
CA HIS A 307 10.08 3.66 -14.03
C HIS A 307 10.33 4.81 -13.07
N GLU A 308 10.88 4.50 -11.90
CA GLU A 308 11.42 5.45 -10.94
C GLU A 308 12.62 4.84 -10.21
N ASN A 309 13.49 5.69 -9.69
CA ASN A 309 14.68 5.26 -8.95
C ASN A 309 14.47 5.40 -7.44
N LEU A 310 14.94 4.41 -6.71
CA LEU A 310 15.14 4.49 -5.26
C LEU A 310 16.24 5.50 -4.94
N LEU A 311 16.34 5.92 -3.70
CA LEU A 311 17.40 6.82 -3.23
C LEU A 311 18.80 6.19 -3.39
N SER A 312 18.90 4.86 -3.34
CA SER A 312 20.12 4.09 -3.64
C SER A 312 20.59 4.21 -5.09
N GLY A 313 19.72 4.62 -6.00
CA GLY A 313 19.95 4.69 -7.44
C GLY A 313 19.46 3.49 -8.23
N GLU A 314 18.96 2.44 -7.56
CA GLU A 314 18.35 1.30 -8.24
C GLU A 314 16.95 1.62 -8.75
N GLY A 315 16.61 1.06 -9.91
CA GLY A 315 15.34 1.32 -10.58
C GLY A 315 14.24 0.36 -10.17
N VAL A 316 13.04 0.92 -9.93
CA VAL A 316 11.78 0.17 -9.91
C VAL A 316 11.16 0.31 -11.30
N HIS A 317 10.89 -0.81 -11.95
CA HIS A 317 10.40 -0.84 -13.32
C HIS A 317 9.23 -1.81 -13.49
N PHE A 318 8.24 -1.40 -14.29
CA PHE A 318 7.10 -2.22 -14.68
C PHE A 318 7.03 -2.33 -16.20
N ASP A 319 7.14 -3.54 -16.71
CA ASP A 319 6.95 -3.82 -18.14
C ASP A 319 5.51 -3.55 -18.54
N THR A 320 5.33 -2.90 -19.69
CA THR A 320 4.01 -2.48 -20.16
C THR A 320 3.78 -2.87 -21.62
N TYR A 321 2.52 -3.13 -21.95
CA TYR A 321 2.11 -3.35 -23.34
C TYR A 321 0.90 -2.50 -23.73
N THR A 322 0.76 -2.24 -25.02
CA THR A 322 -0.40 -1.50 -25.57
C THR A 322 -1.37 -2.45 -26.22
N GLN A 323 -2.62 -2.45 -25.78
CA GLN A 323 -3.73 -3.16 -26.40
C GLN A 323 -4.55 -2.18 -27.24
N THR A 324 -4.74 -2.47 -28.56
CA THR A 324 -5.62 -1.68 -29.41
C THR A 324 -6.97 -2.39 -29.55
N THR A 325 -8.06 -1.67 -29.30
CA THR A 325 -9.43 -2.15 -29.48
C THR A 325 -10.18 -1.30 -30.51
N GLY A 326 -11.27 -1.83 -31.07
CA GLY A 326 -12.09 -1.13 -32.05
C GLY A 326 -11.61 -1.32 -33.47
N TRP A 327 -12.36 -0.72 -34.44
CA TRP A 327 -12.16 -0.91 -35.86
C TRP A 327 -12.09 0.44 -36.60
N TRP A 328 -11.14 0.56 -37.52
CA TRP A 328 -10.90 1.69 -38.39
C TRP A 328 -10.80 3.04 -37.68
N LEU A 329 -11.81 3.93 -37.75
CA LEU A 329 -11.81 5.28 -37.13
C LEU A 329 -12.16 5.28 -35.64
N TRP A 330 -12.56 4.14 -35.07
CA TRP A 330 -12.99 3.98 -33.67
C TRP A 330 -11.96 3.20 -32.83
N LYS A 331 -10.69 3.30 -33.19
CA LYS A 331 -9.62 2.65 -32.43
C LYS A 331 -9.37 3.37 -31.12
N SER A 332 -9.23 2.61 -30.05
CA SER A 332 -8.75 3.07 -28.75
C SER A 332 -7.53 2.24 -28.33
N ASN A 333 -6.53 2.91 -27.80
CA ASN A 333 -5.35 2.27 -27.25
C ASN A 333 -5.47 2.25 -25.74
N TYR A 334 -5.01 1.15 -25.14
CA TYR A 334 -4.96 0.93 -23.72
C TYR A 334 -3.55 0.49 -23.34
N LEU A 335 -2.99 1.10 -22.30
CA LEU A 335 -1.70 0.75 -21.73
C LEU A 335 -1.94 -0.09 -20.48
N TYR A 336 -1.33 -1.27 -20.43
CA TYR A 336 -1.42 -2.15 -19.27
C TYR A 336 -0.03 -2.64 -18.86
N VAL A 337 0.11 -2.95 -17.58
CA VAL A 337 1.26 -3.64 -17.01
C VAL A 337 1.19 -5.11 -17.44
N GLU A 338 2.31 -5.67 -17.85
CA GLU A 338 2.40 -7.09 -18.23
C GLU A 338 2.04 -7.98 -17.02
N ASN A 339 1.39 -9.09 -17.29
CA ASN A 339 0.91 -10.06 -16.29
C ASN A 339 -0.10 -9.54 -15.25
N SER A 340 -0.54 -8.28 -15.33
CA SER A 340 -1.46 -7.72 -14.33
C SER A 340 -2.81 -8.44 -14.23
N ASN A 341 -3.22 -9.23 -15.23
CA ASN A 341 -4.40 -10.09 -15.13
C ASN A 341 -4.14 -11.43 -14.41
N GLU A 342 -2.88 -11.80 -14.25
CA GLU A 342 -2.43 -13.08 -13.69
C GLU A 342 -1.95 -12.91 -12.25
N ASP A 343 -1.40 -11.74 -11.94
CA ASP A 343 -0.86 -11.39 -10.63
C ASP A 343 -1.75 -10.38 -9.90
N SER A 344 -1.71 -10.39 -8.58
CA SER A 344 -2.30 -9.32 -7.77
C SER A 344 -1.46 -8.05 -7.88
N MET A 345 -2.04 -6.88 -7.58
CA MET A 345 -1.27 -5.65 -7.49
C MET A 345 -0.16 -5.77 -6.43
N SER A 346 -0.44 -6.45 -5.33
CA SER A 346 0.56 -6.71 -4.27
C SER A 346 1.75 -7.52 -4.78
N THR A 347 1.50 -8.56 -5.60
CA THR A 347 2.58 -9.35 -6.23
C THR A 347 3.39 -8.50 -7.18
N LEU A 348 2.73 -7.73 -8.07
CA LEU A 348 3.42 -6.84 -9.01
C LEU A 348 4.33 -5.84 -8.28
N ILE A 349 3.82 -5.24 -7.20
CA ILE A 349 4.60 -4.27 -6.38
C ILE A 349 5.79 -4.96 -5.72
N TYR A 350 5.58 -6.13 -5.10
CA TYR A 350 6.64 -6.85 -4.41
C TYR A 350 7.74 -7.30 -5.36
N ASP A 351 7.38 -7.82 -6.53
CA ASP A 351 8.34 -8.33 -7.51
C ASP A 351 9.17 -7.21 -8.12
N ALA A 352 8.62 -5.99 -8.18
CA ALA A 352 9.34 -4.81 -8.66
C ALA A 352 10.37 -4.25 -7.64
N ILE A 353 10.34 -4.67 -6.38
CA ILE A 353 11.38 -4.31 -5.39
C ILE A 353 12.69 -4.98 -5.81
N PRO A 354 13.82 -4.24 -5.92
CA PRO A 354 15.11 -4.81 -6.26
C PRO A 354 15.55 -5.93 -5.30
N ASN A 355 16.30 -6.91 -5.84
CA ASN A 355 16.80 -8.06 -5.09
C ASN A 355 18.13 -7.72 -4.43
#